data_a3f7d456336498925fc1aa56f490cc9d
#
_entry.id   a3f7d456336498925fc1aa56f490cc9d
#
_cell.length_a   1.000
_cell.length_b   1.000
_cell.length_c   1.000
_cell.angle_alpha   90.00
_cell.angle_beta   90.00
_cell.angle_gamma   90.00
#
_symmetry.space_group_name_H-M   'P 1'
#
loop_
_entity.id
_entity.type
_entity.pdbx_description
1 polymer ?
#
loop_
_entity_poly.entity_id
_entity_poly.type
_entity_poly.pdbx_seq_one_letter_code
_entity_poly.pdbx_strand_id
1 'polypeptide(L)'
;MANIVNYSLVGRNGKALLLNNTANKFSTLEDSNGSTTMACIKMLANLVEKFEQTEDTLNIVFLPRNLGGILRVDAVYEWINNGNKTANGTELSEEYIELAKYISDMRKWLGTNNLIFKIQGGQLVRNNEKAMIDKAWRQLDKITNKATDKTYTRPAMNSVKPAAPQAVNAIAVEDIEL
;
A
#
# COMPACT_ATOMS: atom_id res chain seq x y z
N MET A 1 -5.68 25.51 3.00
CA MET A 1 -4.76 24.58 3.63
C MET A 1 -5.08 23.15 3.19
N ALA A 2 -4.08 22.42 2.75
CA ALA A 2 -4.27 21.04 2.38
C ALA A 2 -4.54 20.18 3.62
N ASN A 3 -5.48 19.23 3.50
CA ASN A 3 -5.71 18.22 4.51
C ASN A 3 -4.63 17.15 4.41
N ILE A 4 -4.02 16.81 5.52
CA ILE A 4 -3.01 15.76 5.56
C ILE A 4 -3.62 14.49 6.12
N VAL A 5 -3.54 13.40 5.37
CA VAL A 5 -4.00 12.09 5.81
C VAL A 5 -2.79 11.15 5.87
N ASN A 6 -2.56 10.56 7.02
CA ASN A 6 -1.43 9.67 7.27
C ASN A 6 -1.89 8.22 7.33
N TYR A 7 -1.19 7.36 6.60
CA TYR A 7 -1.44 5.93 6.57
C TYR A 7 -0.17 5.17 6.95
N SER A 8 -0.31 4.11 7.72
CA SER A 8 0.80 3.20 8.02
C SER A 8 0.47 1.81 7.48
N LEU A 9 1.32 1.30 6.60
CA LEU A 9 1.17 -0.02 6.00
C LEU A 9 2.19 -0.96 6.64
N VAL A 10 1.72 -2.03 7.23
CA VAL A 10 2.57 -3.03 7.88
C VAL A 10 2.17 -4.42 7.40
N GLY A 11 3.08 -5.38 7.49
CA GLY A 11 2.80 -6.74 7.05
C GLY A 11 3.64 -7.77 7.79
N ARG A 12 3.04 -8.95 8.01
CA ARG A 12 3.68 -10.09 8.65
C ARG A 12 2.93 -11.36 8.31
N ASN A 13 3.67 -12.42 8.01
CA ASN A 13 3.11 -13.76 7.79
C ASN A 13 1.99 -13.79 6.73
N GLY A 14 2.21 -13.09 5.61
CA GLY A 14 1.25 -13.09 4.51
C GLY A 14 0.06 -12.18 4.70
N LYS A 15 0.01 -11.42 5.78
CA LYS A 15 -1.08 -10.50 6.10
C LYS A 15 -0.57 -9.06 6.11
N ALA A 16 -1.32 -8.16 5.50
CA ALA A 16 -1.06 -6.72 5.54
C ALA A 16 -2.13 -6.02 6.36
N LEU A 17 -1.75 -4.95 7.01
CA LEU A 17 -2.66 -4.07 7.71
C LEU A 17 -2.35 -2.63 7.31
N LEU A 18 -3.39 -1.90 6.96
CA LEU A 18 -3.30 -0.48 6.66
C LEU A 18 -4.05 0.30 7.73
N LEU A 19 -3.34 1.13 8.46
CA LEU A 19 -3.92 2.01 9.46
C LEU A 19 -4.03 3.43 8.89
N ASN A 20 -5.27 3.94 8.84
CA ASN A 20 -5.49 5.36 8.58
C ASN A 20 -5.35 6.08 9.93
N ASN A 21 -4.20 6.70 10.17
CA ASN A 21 -3.92 7.37 11.44
C ASN A 21 -4.79 8.59 11.67
N THR A 22 -5.24 9.23 10.60
CA THR A 22 -6.05 10.45 10.69
C THR A 22 -7.50 10.12 11.06
N ALA A 23 -8.10 9.11 10.42
CA ALA A 23 -9.47 8.69 10.70
C ALA A 23 -9.56 7.66 11.83
N ASN A 24 -8.43 7.13 12.29
CA ASN A 24 -8.34 6.10 13.33
C ASN A 24 -9.10 4.82 12.95
N LYS A 25 -8.88 4.36 11.72
CA LYS A 25 -9.48 3.14 11.16
C LYS A 25 -8.38 2.27 10.53
N PHE A 26 -8.61 0.97 10.48
CA PHE A 26 -7.67 0.09 9.82
C PHE A 26 -8.38 -0.92 8.92
N SER A 27 -7.62 -1.42 7.94
CA SER A 27 -8.05 -2.46 7.01
C SER A 27 -7.00 -3.57 7.01
N THR A 28 -7.41 -4.80 6.76
CA THR A 28 -6.49 -5.93 6.64
C THR A 28 -6.67 -6.64 5.32
N LEU A 29 -5.60 -7.31 4.86
CA LEU A 29 -5.60 -8.09 3.64
C LEU A 29 -4.65 -9.26 3.80
N GLU A 30 -5.08 -10.44 3.36
CA GLU A 30 -4.28 -11.65 3.41
C GLU A 30 -3.98 -12.11 2.00
N ASP A 31 -2.71 -12.48 1.74
CA ASP A 31 -2.35 -13.04 0.43
C ASP A 31 -2.64 -14.53 0.41
N SER A 32 -3.29 -15.00 -0.65
CA SER A 32 -3.67 -16.42 -0.81
C SER A 32 -2.48 -17.37 -0.84
N ASN A 33 -1.31 -16.88 -1.26
CA ASN A 33 -0.08 -17.65 -1.33
C ASN A 33 0.84 -17.43 -0.14
N GLY A 34 0.40 -16.66 0.85
CA GLY A 34 1.16 -16.39 2.07
C GLY A 34 2.31 -15.41 1.91
N SER A 35 2.36 -14.65 0.83
CA SER A 35 3.41 -13.65 0.61
C SER A 35 3.08 -12.33 1.29
N THR A 36 3.89 -11.95 2.26
CA THR A 36 3.73 -10.66 2.94
C THR A 36 3.94 -9.49 1.99
N THR A 37 4.92 -9.58 1.10
CA THR A 37 5.18 -8.53 0.10
C THR A 37 3.99 -8.35 -0.82
N MET A 38 3.39 -9.44 -1.30
CA MET A 38 2.20 -9.38 -2.15
C MET A 38 1.00 -8.83 -1.39
N ALA A 39 0.81 -9.23 -0.14
CA ALA A 39 -0.27 -8.67 0.69
C ALA A 39 -0.12 -7.14 0.82
N CYS A 40 1.09 -6.67 1.08
CA CYS A 40 1.35 -5.24 1.25
C CYS A 40 1.13 -4.45 -0.04
N ILE A 41 1.62 -4.95 -1.18
CA ILE A 41 1.47 -4.23 -2.44
C ILE A 41 0.01 -4.24 -2.91
N LYS A 42 -0.72 -5.31 -2.68
CA LYS A 42 -2.17 -5.38 -2.96
C LYS A 42 -2.93 -4.37 -2.10
N MET A 43 -2.59 -4.29 -0.82
CA MET A 43 -3.22 -3.32 0.08
C MET A 43 -2.93 -1.89 -0.37
N LEU A 44 -1.71 -1.60 -0.78
CA LEU A 44 -1.35 -0.27 -1.27
C LEU A 44 -2.10 0.07 -2.56
N ALA A 45 -2.22 -0.88 -3.48
CA ALA A 45 -2.99 -0.69 -4.71
C ALA A 45 -4.46 -0.41 -4.40
N ASN A 46 -5.06 -1.13 -3.45
CA ASN A 46 -6.42 -0.89 -3.01
C ASN A 46 -6.59 0.51 -2.38
N LEU A 47 -5.59 0.96 -1.66
CA LEU A 47 -5.62 2.29 -1.05
C LEU A 47 -5.59 3.38 -2.12
N VAL A 48 -4.64 3.33 -3.05
CA VAL A 48 -4.50 4.39 -4.05
C VAL A 48 -5.69 4.44 -5.00
N GLU A 49 -6.36 3.33 -5.23
CA GLU A 49 -7.57 3.27 -6.05
C GLU A 49 -8.70 4.13 -5.50
N LYS A 50 -8.73 4.33 -4.20
CA LYS A 50 -9.77 5.13 -3.52
C LYS A 50 -9.52 6.63 -3.59
N PHE A 51 -8.31 7.05 -3.96
CA PHE A 51 -7.97 8.46 -3.95
C PHE A 51 -8.56 9.17 -5.16
N GLU A 52 -8.96 10.41 -4.95
CA GLU A 52 -9.41 11.31 -5.99
C GLU A 52 -8.31 12.31 -6.32
N GLN A 53 -8.27 12.74 -7.56
CA GLN A 53 -7.33 13.76 -7.97
C GLN A 53 -7.79 15.12 -7.43
N THR A 54 -7.15 15.55 -6.35
CA THR A 54 -7.45 16.83 -5.70
C THR A 54 -6.18 17.45 -5.17
N GLU A 55 -6.10 18.77 -5.23
CA GLU A 55 -4.98 19.50 -4.66
C GLU A 55 -5.16 19.74 -3.16
N ASP A 56 -6.33 19.47 -2.62
CA ASP A 56 -6.67 19.78 -1.23
C ASP A 56 -6.24 18.71 -0.23
N THR A 57 -5.81 17.57 -0.71
CA THR A 57 -5.43 16.46 0.17
C THR A 57 -4.02 15.98 -0.10
N LEU A 58 -3.19 15.99 0.94
CA LEU A 58 -1.87 15.37 0.94
C LEU A 58 -1.98 14.01 1.64
N ASN A 59 -1.70 12.95 0.90
CA ASN A 59 -1.69 11.60 1.45
C ASN A 59 -0.25 11.16 1.70
N ILE A 60 0.05 10.76 2.92
CA ILE A 60 1.37 10.26 3.32
C ILE A 60 1.21 8.80 3.72
N VAL A 61 1.96 7.92 3.08
CA VAL A 61 1.91 6.48 3.37
C VAL A 61 3.27 6.02 3.84
N PHE A 62 3.31 5.47 5.05
CA PHE A 62 4.52 4.86 5.60
C PHE A 62 4.57 3.40 5.15
N LEU A 63 5.54 3.10 4.29
CA LEU A 63 5.66 1.80 3.65
C LEU A 63 6.60 0.87 4.41
N PRO A 64 6.32 -0.43 4.46
CA PRO A 64 7.28 -1.39 4.97
C PRO A 64 8.50 -1.46 4.04
N ARG A 65 9.64 -1.88 4.59
CA ARG A 65 10.90 -1.90 3.85
C ARG A 65 10.87 -2.75 2.58
N ASN A 66 10.07 -3.80 2.57
CA ASN A 66 9.96 -4.68 1.41
C ASN A 66 9.30 -4.00 0.20
N LEU A 67 8.68 -2.84 0.38
CA LEU A 67 8.13 -2.04 -0.72
C LEU A 67 8.99 -0.83 -1.07
N GLY A 68 10.21 -0.75 -0.55
CA GLY A 68 11.09 0.41 -0.78
C GLY A 68 11.39 0.71 -2.24
N GLY A 69 11.36 -0.32 -3.09
CA GLY A 69 11.64 -0.15 -4.51
C GLY A 69 10.67 0.75 -5.26
N ILE A 70 9.44 0.93 -4.75
CA ILE A 70 8.44 1.77 -5.41
C ILE A 70 8.47 3.24 -4.98
N LEU A 71 9.44 3.64 -4.17
CA LEU A 71 9.61 5.04 -3.79
C LEU A 71 9.79 5.94 -5.01
N ARG A 72 10.55 5.49 -6.00
CA ARG A 72 10.73 6.22 -7.23
C ARG A 72 9.63 5.86 -8.21
N VAL A 73 8.98 6.87 -8.76
CA VAL A 73 7.87 6.69 -9.69
C VAL A 73 8.25 5.85 -10.90
N ASP A 74 9.49 6.02 -11.39
CA ASP A 74 9.93 5.36 -12.61
C ASP A 74 10.59 3.99 -12.38
N ALA A 75 10.73 3.55 -11.14
CA ALA A 75 11.42 2.30 -10.81
C ALA A 75 10.81 1.09 -11.50
N VAL A 76 9.48 1.00 -11.54
CA VAL A 76 8.79 -0.13 -12.16
C VAL A 76 9.09 -0.24 -13.65
N TYR A 77 9.21 0.88 -14.35
CA TYR A 77 9.53 0.89 -15.77
C TYR A 77 10.96 0.46 -16.04
N GLU A 78 11.89 0.81 -15.14
CA GLU A 78 13.25 0.31 -15.19
C GLU A 78 13.29 -1.22 -15.02
N TRP A 79 12.49 -1.74 -14.09
CA TRP A 79 12.40 -3.20 -13.88
C TRP A 79 11.83 -3.91 -15.11
N ILE A 80 10.80 -3.36 -15.73
CA ILE A 80 10.20 -3.92 -16.95
C ILE A 80 11.26 -3.94 -18.07
N ASN A 81 11.99 -2.86 -18.24
CA ASN A 81 13.04 -2.76 -19.25
C ASN A 81 14.20 -3.72 -19.00
N ASN A 82 14.38 -4.14 -17.75
CA ASN A 82 15.42 -5.08 -17.33
C ASN A 82 14.91 -6.53 -17.25
N GLY A 83 13.81 -6.84 -17.94
CA GLY A 83 13.25 -8.19 -17.97
C GLY A 83 12.56 -8.57 -16.67
N ASN A 84 11.84 -7.65 -16.05
CA ASN A 84 11.13 -7.80 -14.77
C ASN A 84 12.09 -8.12 -13.61
N LYS A 85 13.23 -7.47 -13.59
CA LYS A 85 14.26 -7.63 -12.55
C LYS A 85 14.66 -6.28 -11.98
N THR A 86 14.99 -6.29 -10.69
CA THR A 86 15.61 -5.13 -10.05
C THR A 86 17.04 -4.94 -10.53
N ALA A 87 17.66 -3.80 -10.21
CA ALA A 87 19.05 -3.55 -10.53
C ALA A 87 20.01 -4.61 -9.98
N ASN A 88 19.65 -5.22 -8.86
CA ASN A 88 20.44 -6.30 -8.22
C ASN A 88 20.17 -7.68 -8.81
N GLY A 89 19.33 -7.78 -9.85
CA GLY A 89 19.01 -9.04 -10.50
C GLY A 89 17.90 -9.85 -9.83
N THR A 90 17.22 -9.29 -8.83
CA THR A 90 16.09 -9.96 -8.20
C THR A 90 14.92 -10.04 -9.17
N GLU A 91 14.43 -11.24 -9.42
CA GLU A 91 13.28 -11.45 -10.30
C GLU A 91 11.98 -11.04 -9.62
N LEU A 92 11.12 -10.35 -10.37
CA LEU A 92 9.81 -9.91 -9.88
C LEU A 92 8.71 -10.61 -10.68
N SER A 93 7.66 -11.04 -9.99
CA SER A 93 6.53 -11.68 -10.66
C SER A 93 5.76 -10.66 -11.53
N GLU A 94 5.08 -11.16 -12.54
CA GLU A 94 4.24 -10.32 -13.38
C GLU A 94 3.15 -9.63 -12.57
N GLU A 95 2.55 -10.35 -11.61
CA GLU A 95 1.53 -9.79 -10.72
C GLU A 95 2.09 -8.61 -9.90
N TYR A 96 3.29 -8.78 -9.34
CA TYR A 96 3.94 -7.68 -8.60
C TYR A 96 4.20 -6.47 -9.49
N ILE A 97 4.71 -6.72 -10.70
CA ILE A 97 5.01 -5.65 -11.68
C ILE A 97 3.73 -4.90 -12.07
N GLU A 98 2.63 -5.61 -12.31
CA GLU A 98 1.35 -4.99 -12.67
C GLU A 98 0.83 -4.09 -11.54
N LEU A 99 0.92 -4.56 -10.31
CA LEU A 99 0.49 -3.79 -9.14
C LEU A 99 1.39 -2.57 -8.92
N ALA A 100 2.69 -2.73 -9.03
CA ALA A 100 3.66 -1.64 -8.90
C ALA A 100 3.45 -0.58 -10.00
N LYS A 101 3.18 -1.02 -11.22
CA LYS A 101 2.90 -0.12 -12.34
C LYS A 101 1.61 0.67 -12.09
N TYR A 102 0.57 0.00 -11.65
CA TYR A 102 -0.69 0.66 -11.30
C TYR A 102 -0.49 1.73 -10.22
N ILE A 103 0.25 1.41 -9.17
CA ILE A 103 0.55 2.35 -8.08
C ILE A 103 1.35 3.54 -8.61
N SER A 104 2.34 3.28 -9.46
CA SER A 104 3.15 4.33 -10.08
C SER A 104 2.30 5.26 -10.95
N ASP A 105 1.43 4.69 -11.78
CA ASP A 105 0.56 5.45 -12.66
C ASP A 105 -0.46 6.27 -11.86
N MET A 106 -1.00 5.69 -10.80
CA MET A 106 -1.91 6.41 -9.88
C MET A 106 -1.20 7.58 -9.20
N ARG A 107 0.05 7.36 -8.79
CA ARG A 107 0.84 8.42 -8.14
C ARG A 107 1.10 9.57 -9.11
N LYS A 108 1.35 9.27 -10.38
CA LYS A 108 1.50 10.29 -11.43
C LYS A 108 0.18 11.03 -11.67
N TRP A 109 -0.93 10.29 -11.73
CA TRP A 109 -2.25 10.87 -11.94
C TRP A 109 -2.67 11.78 -10.79
N LEU A 110 -2.43 11.36 -9.54
CA LEU A 110 -2.73 12.16 -8.35
C LEU A 110 -1.80 13.37 -8.20
N GLY A 111 -0.56 13.22 -8.66
CA GLY A 111 0.51 14.18 -8.44
C GLY A 111 1.47 13.70 -7.36
N THR A 112 2.76 13.72 -7.67
CA THR A 112 3.80 13.22 -6.75
C THR A 112 3.92 14.04 -5.46
N ASN A 113 3.37 15.27 -5.45
CA ASN A 113 3.31 16.10 -4.25
C ASN A 113 2.08 15.81 -3.40
N ASN A 114 1.10 15.08 -3.93
CA ASN A 114 -0.16 14.78 -3.24
C ASN A 114 -0.18 13.37 -2.66
N LEU A 115 0.72 12.52 -3.11
CA LEU A 115 0.91 11.17 -2.56
C LEU A 115 2.39 10.94 -2.28
N ILE A 116 2.75 10.98 -1.01
CA ILE A 116 4.12 10.85 -0.56
C ILE A 116 4.31 9.50 0.13
N PHE A 117 5.31 8.76 -0.31
CA PHE A 117 5.74 7.52 0.33
C PHE A 117 6.95 7.76 1.20
N LYS A 118 6.93 7.23 2.42
CA LYS A 118 8.06 7.25 3.34
C LYS A 118 8.32 5.83 3.82
N ILE A 119 9.57 5.41 3.81
CA ILE A 119 9.93 4.06 4.27
C ILE A 119 10.08 4.05 5.78
N GLN A 120 9.46 3.08 6.42
CA GLN A 120 9.57 2.87 7.86
C GLN A 120 11.03 2.62 8.24
N GLY A 121 11.48 3.29 9.29
CA GLY A 121 12.89 3.24 9.69
C GLY A 121 13.81 4.10 8.84
N GLY A 122 13.28 4.83 7.85
CA GLY A 122 14.06 5.75 7.03
C GLY A 122 14.30 7.09 7.74
N GLN A 123 15.26 7.84 7.22
CA GLN A 123 15.65 9.13 7.82
C GLN A 123 14.56 10.20 7.72
N LEU A 124 13.64 10.07 6.77
CA LEU A 124 12.55 11.03 6.58
C LEU A 124 11.40 10.84 7.56
N VAL A 125 11.41 9.76 8.33
CA VAL A 125 10.36 9.48 9.31
C VAL A 125 10.70 10.19 10.63
N ARG A 126 9.80 11.04 11.08
CA ARG A 126 9.96 11.83 12.31
C ARG A 126 9.53 11.02 13.54
N ASN A 127 9.90 11.47 14.73
CA ASN A 127 9.57 10.76 15.97
C ASN A 127 8.07 10.59 16.22
N ASN A 128 7.27 11.62 15.92
CA ASN A 128 5.81 11.52 16.03
C ASN A 128 5.21 10.55 15.00
N GLU A 129 5.86 10.41 13.85
CA GLU A 129 5.44 9.49 12.80
C GLU A 129 5.78 8.03 13.17
N LYS A 130 6.88 7.82 13.90
CA LYS A 130 7.23 6.49 14.42
C LYS A 130 6.14 5.94 15.33
N ALA A 131 5.51 6.79 16.13
CA ALA A 131 4.39 6.36 16.98
C ALA A 131 3.19 5.88 16.17
N MET A 132 2.92 6.50 15.03
CA MET A 132 1.87 6.06 14.11
C MET A 132 2.18 4.69 13.52
N ILE A 133 3.43 4.47 13.13
CA ILE A 133 3.89 3.19 12.59
C ILE A 133 3.80 2.10 13.66
N ASP A 134 4.26 2.37 14.87
CA ASP A 134 4.21 1.43 15.98
C ASP A 134 2.78 1.04 16.33
N LYS A 135 1.85 1.97 16.23
CA LYS A 135 0.42 1.70 16.45
C LYS A 135 -0.11 0.69 15.42
N ALA A 136 0.30 0.81 14.17
CA ALA A 136 -0.10 -0.14 13.14
C ALA A 136 0.48 -1.54 13.41
N TRP A 137 1.73 -1.64 13.83
CA TRP A 137 2.35 -2.92 14.19
C TRP A 137 1.65 -3.58 15.37
N ARG A 138 1.32 -2.81 16.40
CA ARG A 138 0.59 -3.33 17.57
C ARG A 138 -0.81 -3.82 17.17
N GLN A 139 -1.47 -3.11 16.27
CA GLN A 139 -2.79 -3.51 15.79
C GLN A 139 -2.71 -4.81 14.98
N LEU A 140 -1.69 -4.96 14.15
CA LEU A 140 -1.45 -6.20 13.40
C LEU A 140 -1.19 -7.37 14.35
N ASP A 141 -0.41 -7.18 15.39
CA ASP A 141 -0.12 -8.22 16.38
C ASP A 141 -1.39 -8.67 17.10
N LYS A 142 -2.28 -7.75 17.44
CA LYS A 142 -3.57 -8.08 18.04
C LYS A 142 -4.43 -8.96 17.15
N ILE A 143 -4.43 -8.69 15.86
CA ILE A 143 -5.22 -9.43 14.87
C ILE A 143 -4.65 -10.83 14.63
N THR A 144 -3.32 -10.95 14.53
CA THR A 144 -2.68 -12.24 14.29
C THR A 144 -2.85 -13.19 15.46
N ASN A 145 -3.06 -12.68 16.65
CA ASN A 145 -3.34 -13.48 17.85
C ASN A 145 -4.81 -13.87 17.97
N LYS A 146 -5.69 -13.29 17.15
CA LYS A 146 -7.12 -13.61 17.10
C LYS A 146 -7.42 -14.18 15.73
N ALA A 147 -7.87 -15.43 15.68
CA ALA A 147 -8.22 -16.09 14.42
C ALA A 147 -9.53 -15.54 13.85
N THR A 148 -9.56 -14.29 13.45
CA THR A 148 -10.72 -13.70 12.81
C THR A 148 -10.39 -13.30 11.39
N ASP A 149 -10.81 -14.12 10.44
CA ASP A 149 -10.67 -13.81 9.04
C ASP A 149 -12.02 -13.36 8.49
N LYS A 150 -12.14 -12.05 8.25
CA LYS A 150 -13.27 -11.52 7.51
C LYS A 150 -12.77 -10.94 6.21
N THR A 151 -12.68 -11.77 5.22
CA THR A 151 -12.39 -11.33 3.86
C THR A 151 -13.66 -11.44 3.02
N TYR A 152 -13.92 -10.45 2.21
CA TYR A 152 -15.01 -10.49 1.25
C TYR A 152 -14.51 -10.01 -0.12
N THR A 153 -15.16 -10.46 -1.19
CA THR A 153 -14.79 -10.08 -2.53
C THR A 153 -15.23 -8.64 -2.80
N ARG A 154 -14.28 -7.84 -3.24
CA ARG A 154 -14.54 -6.45 -3.59
C ARG A 154 -15.21 -6.38 -4.97
N PRO A 155 -16.28 -5.58 -5.14
CA PRO A 155 -16.87 -5.36 -6.45
C PRO A 155 -15.87 -4.72 -7.41
N ALA A 156 -15.97 -5.04 -8.69
CA ALA A 156 -15.19 -4.38 -9.71
C ALA A 156 -15.49 -2.88 -9.72
N MET A 157 -14.45 -2.07 -9.81
CA MET A 157 -14.60 -0.63 -9.79
C MET A 157 -14.58 -0.05 -11.18
N ASN A 158 -15.56 0.79 -11.48
CA ASN A 158 -15.58 1.61 -12.68
C ASN A 158 -14.97 2.96 -12.33
N SER A 159 -13.81 3.26 -12.87
CA SER A 159 -13.10 4.48 -12.55
C SER A 159 -12.52 5.11 -13.80
N VAL A 160 -12.50 6.44 -13.84
CA VAL A 160 -11.76 7.20 -14.84
C VAL A 160 -10.25 7.21 -14.56
N LYS A 161 -9.84 6.69 -13.41
CA LYS A 161 -8.46 6.46 -13.03
C LYS A 161 -7.86 5.33 -13.87
N PRO A 162 -6.51 5.13 -13.83
CA PRO A 162 -5.93 3.93 -14.41
C PRO A 162 -6.62 2.67 -13.92
N ALA A 163 -6.88 1.72 -14.81
CA ALA A 163 -7.58 0.49 -14.46
C ALA A 163 -6.76 -0.36 -13.50
N ALA A 164 -7.38 -0.81 -12.41
CA ALA A 164 -6.72 -1.69 -11.45
C ALA A 164 -6.52 -3.08 -12.07
N PRO A 165 -5.37 -3.75 -11.80
CA PRO A 165 -5.19 -5.15 -12.19
C PRO A 165 -6.26 -6.03 -11.55
N GLN A 166 -6.66 -7.10 -12.24
CA GLN A 166 -7.69 -8.02 -11.74
C GLN A 166 -7.35 -8.61 -10.37
N ALA A 167 -6.08 -8.85 -10.09
CA ALA A 167 -5.63 -9.39 -8.81
C ALA A 167 -6.03 -8.50 -7.63
N VAL A 168 -6.10 -7.18 -7.84
CA VAL A 168 -6.51 -6.23 -6.80
C VAL A 168 -7.99 -6.36 -6.48
N ASN A 169 -8.81 -6.70 -7.48
CA ASN A 169 -10.27 -6.81 -7.32
C ASN A 169 -10.71 -8.07 -6.58
N ALA A 170 -9.82 -9.04 -6.43
CA ALA A 170 -10.17 -10.32 -5.81
C ALA A 170 -10.24 -10.25 -4.29
N ILE A 171 -9.72 -9.21 -3.67
CA ILE A 171 -9.57 -9.14 -2.22
C ILE A 171 -10.18 -7.84 -1.71
N ALA A 172 -11.16 -7.96 -0.85
CA ALA A 172 -11.76 -6.84 -0.17
C ALA A 172 -11.47 -6.91 1.31
N VAL A 173 -11.35 -5.76 1.93
CA VAL A 173 -10.98 -5.65 3.33
C VAL A 173 -11.92 -4.64 3.98
N GLU A 174 -12.48 -5.01 5.12
CA GLU A 174 -13.32 -4.10 5.88
C GLU A 174 -12.47 -3.10 6.66
N ASP A 175 -12.89 -1.84 6.65
CA ASP A 175 -12.32 -0.82 7.52
C ASP A 175 -12.92 -0.99 8.91
N ILE A 176 -12.06 -1.17 9.90
CA ILE A 176 -12.46 -1.42 11.28
C ILE A 176 -12.04 -0.22 12.13
N GLU A 177 -12.97 0.32 12.89
CA GLU A 177 -12.67 1.39 13.83
C GLU A 177 -11.90 0.86 15.04
N LEU A 178 -10.89 1.62 15.44
CA LEU A 178 -10.05 1.27 16.58
C LEU A 178 -10.71 1.57 17.93
#